data_2fbb4f92a48be8f1976148905edb7d79
#
_entry.id   2fbb4f92a48be8f1976148905edb7d79
#
_cell.length_a   1.000
_cell.length_b   1.000
_cell.length_c   1.000
_cell.angle_alpha   90.00
_cell.angle_beta   90.00
_cell.angle_gamma   90.00
#
_symmetry.space_group_name_H-M   'P 1'
#
loop_
_entity.id
_entity.type
_entity.pdbx_description
1 polymer ?
#
loop_
_entity_poly.entity_id
_entity_poly.type
_entity_poly.pdbx_seq_one_letter_code
_entity_poly.pdbx_strand_id
1 'polypeptide(L)'
;LNTPAYATSLVDLATSTSMPFTWSQPAYGFPAVATYQVKISANNTWTKDIQDGEVDAHKKSVGDYKTFSQEYTTTKAELLSADIATALEQITHYAPNTVPATQKLYVRVRAAFAGDTIFSNTITVNVAPYYVELKDAAPAEWYLIGSCIGNGTWNNNGAANVGSSMMPLYMIDGQEY
;
A
#
# COMPACT_ATOMS: atom_id res chain seq x y z
N LEU A 1 -12.24 -18.21 2.57
CA LEU A 1 -11.52 -17.50 3.61
C LEU A 1 -12.38 -17.46 4.87
N ASN A 2 -11.82 -17.84 6.00
CA ASN A 2 -12.52 -17.88 7.29
C ASN A 2 -12.47 -16.48 7.93
N THR A 3 -13.56 -16.09 8.56
CA THR A 3 -13.60 -14.85 9.36
C THR A 3 -12.83 -15.08 10.65
N PRO A 4 -11.74 -14.34 10.92
CA PRO A 4 -10.97 -14.51 12.15
C PRO A 4 -11.75 -14.01 13.38
N ALA A 5 -11.43 -14.52 14.56
CA ALA A 5 -12.09 -14.12 15.79
C ALA A 5 -11.93 -12.62 16.11
N TYR A 6 -10.85 -12.01 15.66
CA TYR A 6 -10.59 -10.57 15.85
C TYR A 6 -11.27 -9.67 14.80
N ALA A 7 -12.04 -10.20 13.84
CA ALA A 7 -12.65 -9.41 12.76
C ALA A 7 -13.60 -8.28 13.26
N THR A 8 -14.21 -8.48 14.41
CA THR A 8 -15.10 -7.48 15.05
C THR A 8 -14.37 -6.52 15.97
N SER A 9 -13.11 -6.78 16.29
CA SER A 9 -12.26 -5.95 17.14
C SER A 9 -11.46 -4.96 16.27
N LEU A 10 -11.04 -3.85 16.84
CA LEU A 10 -10.10 -2.94 16.21
C LEU A 10 -8.68 -3.49 16.41
N VAL A 11 -7.99 -3.80 15.33
CA VAL A 11 -6.59 -4.22 15.37
C VAL A 11 -5.70 -3.00 15.13
N ASP A 12 -4.94 -2.62 16.12
CA ASP A 12 -3.97 -1.53 16.00
C ASP A 12 -2.71 -2.04 15.29
N LEU A 13 -2.49 -1.55 14.06
CA LEU A 13 -1.35 -1.99 13.24
C LEU A 13 0.00 -1.49 13.77
N ALA A 14 0.03 -0.42 14.60
CA ALA A 14 1.28 0.08 15.18
C ALA A 14 1.77 -0.80 16.34
N THR A 15 0.87 -1.45 17.07
CA THR A 15 1.20 -2.28 18.25
C THR A 15 1.10 -3.78 17.98
N SER A 16 0.35 -4.19 16.97
CA SER A 16 0.22 -5.59 16.57
C SER A 16 1.41 -6.03 15.71
N THR A 17 1.93 -7.22 15.95
CA THR A 17 3.05 -7.75 15.15
C THR A 17 2.55 -8.28 13.80
N SER A 18 1.47 -9.05 13.80
CA SER A 18 0.95 -9.72 12.60
C SER A 18 -0.53 -10.05 12.72
N MET A 19 -1.14 -10.35 11.58
CA MET A 19 -2.54 -10.77 11.46
C MET A 19 -2.60 -12.14 10.79
N PRO A 20 -3.05 -13.20 11.51
CA PRO A 20 -3.22 -14.52 10.94
C PRO A 20 -4.55 -14.66 10.20
N PHE A 21 -4.50 -15.31 9.03
CA PHE A 21 -5.65 -15.67 8.20
C PHE A 21 -5.64 -17.15 7.88
N THR A 22 -6.82 -17.76 7.80
CA THR A 22 -6.99 -19.16 7.43
C THR A 22 -8.11 -19.32 6.39
N TRP A 23 -8.04 -20.36 5.59
CA TRP A 23 -9.06 -20.65 4.58
C TRP A 23 -9.24 -22.16 4.37
N SER A 24 -10.29 -22.52 3.68
CA SER A 24 -10.48 -23.90 3.23
C SER A 24 -9.79 -24.11 1.88
N GLN A 25 -9.27 -25.29 1.65
CA GLN A 25 -8.76 -25.65 0.34
C GLN A 25 -9.89 -25.60 -0.69
N PRO A 26 -9.63 -25.07 -1.91
CA PRO A 26 -10.62 -25.12 -3.00
C PRO A 26 -10.96 -26.56 -3.39
N ALA A 27 -12.23 -26.78 -3.71
CA ALA A 27 -12.71 -28.07 -4.18
C ALA A 27 -12.52 -28.19 -5.69
N TYR A 28 -11.41 -28.75 -6.12
CA TYR A 28 -11.13 -29.01 -7.55
C TYR A 28 -11.71 -30.36 -8.04
N GLY A 29 -12.36 -31.14 -7.16
CA GLY A 29 -12.86 -32.48 -7.48
C GLY A 29 -11.79 -33.60 -7.48
N PHE A 30 -10.53 -33.23 -7.27
CA PHE A 30 -9.39 -34.14 -7.14
C PHE A 30 -8.34 -33.52 -6.21
N PRO A 31 -7.42 -34.32 -5.62
CA PRO A 31 -6.33 -33.78 -4.83
C PRO A 31 -5.42 -32.90 -5.68
N ALA A 32 -5.31 -31.61 -5.30
CA ALA A 32 -4.48 -30.63 -5.99
C ALA A 32 -3.66 -29.83 -4.97
N VAL A 33 -2.42 -29.55 -5.32
CA VAL A 33 -1.58 -28.62 -4.55
C VAL A 33 -1.71 -27.25 -5.19
N ALA A 34 -2.46 -26.36 -4.53
CA ALA A 34 -2.62 -24.98 -4.95
C ALA A 34 -1.59 -24.08 -4.25
N THR A 35 -1.17 -23.02 -4.92
CA THR A 35 -0.48 -21.89 -4.30
C THR A 35 -1.49 -20.79 -3.98
N TYR A 36 -1.24 -20.06 -2.88
CA TYR A 36 -2.15 -19.06 -2.37
C TYR A 36 -1.43 -17.73 -2.20
N GLN A 37 -2.10 -16.65 -2.53
CA GLN A 37 -1.66 -15.28 -2.24
C GLN A 37 -2.80 -14.51 -1.58
N VAL A 38 -2.44 -13.72 -0.56
CA VAL A 38 -3.40 -12.84 0.11
C VAL A 38 -3.45 -11.50 -0.62
N LYS A 39 -4.65 -10.96 -0.75
CA LYS A 39 -4.93 -9.66 -1.33
C LYS A 39 -5.71 -8.82 -0.33
N ILE A 40 -5.39 -7.53 -0.26
CA ILE A 40 -6.11 -6.57 0.57
C ILE A 40 -6.58 -5.37 -0.24
N SER A 41 -7.68 -4.76 0.18
CA SER A 41 -8.24 -3.53 -0.36
C SER A 41 -8.77 -2.65 0.77
N ALA A 42 -8.73 -1.33 0.58
CA ALA A 42 -9.27 -0.36 1.54
C ALA A 42 -10.77 -0.10 1.35
N ASN A 43 -11.32 -0.39 0.17
CA ASN A 43 -12.69 -0.03 -0.23
C ASN A 43 -13.47 -1.16 -0.91
N ASN A 44 -12.95 -2.41 -0.83
CA ASN A 44 -13.54 -3.60 -1.46
C ASN A 44 -13.60 -3.53 -3.01
N THR A 45 -12.71 -2.78 -3.62
CA THR A 45 -12.49 -2.78 -5.07
C THR A 45 -11.25 -3.59 -5.43
N TRP A 46 -11.29 -4.25 -6.61
CA TRP A 46 -10.31 -5.25 -7.00
C TRP A 46 -9.99 -5.13 -8.51
N THR A 47 -9.85 -3.88 -9.00
CA THR A 47 -9.69 -3.58 -10.43
C THR A 47 -8.22 -3.51 -10.81
N LYS A 48 -7.41 -2.82 -9.97
CA LYS A 48 -6.01 -2.53 -10.26
C LYS A 48 -5.11 -2.86 -9.08
N ASP A 49 -4.11 -3.70 -9.32
CA ASP A 49 -3.16 -4.13 -8.32
C ASP A 49 -2.01 -3.11 -8.20
N ILE A 50 -1.71 -2.68 -6.99
CA ILE A 50 -0.51 -1.87 -6.72
C ILE A 50 0.78 -2.59 -7.16
N GLN A 51 0.77 -3.93 -7.14
CA GLN A 51 1.92 -4.75 -7.53
C GLN A 51 2.25 -4.63 -9.03
N ASP A 52 1.32 -4.16 -9.86
CA ASP A 52 1.57 -3.90 -11.28
C ASP A 52 2.56 -2.74 -11.51
N GLY A 53 2.89 -1.99 -10.43
CA GLY A 53 3.93 -0.98 -10.43
C GLY A 53 3.57 0.31 -11.14
N GLU A 54 2.29 0.52 -11.46
CA GLU A 54 1.85 1.77 -12.08
C GLU A 54 1.88 2.91 -11.09
N VAL A 55 2.35 4.07 -11.54
CA VAL A 55 2.42 5.30 -10.78
C VAL A 55 1.74 6.45 -11.52
N ASP A 56 1.23 7.41 -10.78
CA ASP A 56 0.69 8.66 -11.33
C ASP A 56 1.80 9.66 -11.70
N ALA A 57 1.40 10.85 -12.15
CA ALA A 57 2.33 11.93 -12.49
C ALA A 57 3.19 12.42 -11.30
N HIS A 58 2.79 12.12 -10.06
CA HIS A 58 3.50 12.45 -8.83
C HIS A 58 4.27 11.26 -8.25
N LYS A 59 4.51 10.21 -9.05
CA LYS A 59 5.18 8.96 -8.65
C LYS A 59 4.47 8.19 -7.53
N LYS A 60 3.19 8.49 -7.28
CA LYS A 60 2.38 7.74 -6.32
C LYS A 60 1.85 6.48 -6.98
N SER A 61 1.91 5.37 -6.26
CA SER A 61 1.35 4.10 -6.71
C SER A 61 -0.14 4.22 -7.03
N VAL A 62 -0.56 3.62 -8.15
CA VAL A 62 -1.96 3.64 -8.58
C VAL A 62 -2.56 2.25 -8.49
N GLY A 63 -3.54 2.08 -7.61
CA GLY A 63 -4.25 0.82 -7.44
C GLY A 63 -5.31 0.88 -6.35
N ASP A 64 -6.21 -0.08 -6.35
CA ASP A 64 -7.31 -0.18 -5.39
C ASP A 64 -7.16 -1.40 -4.47
N TYR A 65 -6.19 -2.27 -4.75
CA TYR A 65 -5.82 -3.39 -3.90
C TYR A 65 -4.33 -3.73 -4.04
N LYS A 66 -3.83 -4.49 -3.07
CA LYS A 66 -2.46 -5.03 -3.05
C LYS A 66 -2.49 -6.54 -2.97
N THR A 67 -1.78 -7.22 -3.87
CA THR A 67 -1.41 -8.63 -3.72
C THR A 67 -0.08 -8.71 -2.98
N PHE A 68 -0.02 -9.48 -1.90
CA PHE A 68 1.26 -9.79 -1.26
C PHE A 68 2.03 -10.81 -2.10
N SER A 69 3.31 -10.53 -2.34
CA SER A 69 4.17 -11.39 -3.18
C SER A 69 4.46 -12.75 -2.54
N GLN A 70 4.32 -12.87 -1.22
CA GLN A 70 4.50 -14.14 -0.52
C GLN A 70 3.46 -15.16 -0.99
N GLU A 71 3.95 -16.30 -1.47
CA GLU A 71 3.12 -17.45 -1.80
C GLU A 71 3.10 -18.47 -0.65
N TYR A 72 1.93 -19.06 -0.46
CA TYR A 72 1.68 -20.07 0.55
C TYR A 72 1.25 -21.37 -0.11
N THR A 73 1.70 -22.49 0.42
CA THR A 73 1.27 -23.84 0.02
C THR A 73 0.34 -24.49 1.05
N THR A 74 0.13 -23.82 2.16
CA THR A 74 -0.77 -24.21 3.25
C THR A 74 -1.99 -23.28 3.28
N THR A 75 -3.07 -23.69 3.92
CA THR A 75 -4.32 -22.94 4.04
C THR A 75 -4.30 -21.88 5.15
N LYS A 76 -3.13 -21.31 5.41
CA LYS A 76 -2.92 -20.24 6.39
C LYS A 76 -1.86 -19.27 5.91
N ALA A 77 -2.01 -18.02 6.29
CA ALA A 77 -1.02 -16.96 6.12
C ALA A 77 -0.93 -16.14 7.40
N GLU A 78 0.22 -15.56 7.61
CA GLU A 78 0.46 -14.58 8.65
C GLU A 78 1.06 -13.34 7.98
N LEU A 79 0.30 -12.24 7.94
CA LEU A 79 0.74 -10.98 7.37
C LEU A 79 1.29 -10.09 8.47
N LEU A 80 2.46 -9.52 8.25
CA LEU A 80 3.02 -8.53 9.16
C LEU A 80 2.15 -7.27 9.16
N SER A 81 1.85 -6.72 10.33
CA SER A 81 1.05 -5.50 10.47
C SER A 81 1.70 -4.30 9.78
N ALA A 82 3.03 -4.22 9.78
CA ALA A 82 3.78 -3.20 9.05
C ALA A 82 3.59 -3.29 7.53
N ASP A 83 3.54 -4.51 6.97
CA ASP A 83 3.30 -4.70 5.54
C ASP A 83 1.87 -4.32 5.16
N ILE A 84 0.90 -4.61 6.03
CA ILE A 84 -0.50 -4.18 5.86
C ILE A 84 -0.61 -2.66 5.90
N ALA A 85 0.05 -2.00 6.87
CA ALA A 85 0.06 -0.54 6.98
C ALA A 85 0.68 0.11 5.73
N THR A 86 1.82 -0.42 5.25
CA THR A 86 2.47 0.03 4.02
C THR A 86 1.56 -0.14 2.80
N ALA A 87 0.91 -1.29 2.68
CA ALA A 87 0.00 -1.56 1.57
C ALA A 87 -1.25 -0.64 1.60
N LEU A 88 -1.80 -0.37 2.79
CA LEU A 88 -2.87 0.62 2.95
C LEU A 88 -2.41 2.01 2.55
N GLU A 89 -1.21 2.43 2.96
CA GLU A 89 -0.63 3.72 2.56
C GLU A 89 -0.49 3.83 1.03
N GLN A 90 0.00 2.77 0.38
CA GLN A 90 0.11 2.72 -1.08
C GLN A 90 -1.25 2.81 -1.81
N ILE A 91 -2.33 2.32 -1.19
CA ILE A 91 -3.69 2.36 -1.77
C ILE A 91 -4.37 3.71 -1.51
N THR A 92 -4.20 4.28 -0.30
CA THR A 92 -5.01 5.40 0.18
C THR A 92 -4.30 6.74 0.16
N HIS A 93 -2.95 6.74 0.18
CA HIS A 93 -2.11 7.93 0.23
C HIS A 93 -2.53 8.91 1.33
N TYR A 94 -2.60 8.43 2.57
CA TYR A 94 -2.88 9.28 3.72
C TYR A 94 -1.85 10.41 3.86
N ALA A 95 -2.30 11.61 4.23
CA ALA A 95 -1.36 12.59 4.76
C ALA A 95 -1.09 12.29 6.26
N PRO A 96 0.05 12.69 6.82
CA PRO A 96 0.43 12.37 8.22
C PRO A 96 -0.65 12.72 9.27
N ASN A 97 -1.46 13.74 8.99
CA ASN A 97 -2.51 14.23 9.86
C ASN A 97 -3.93 13.81 9.45
N THR A 98 -4.07 12.96 8.41
CA THR A 98 -5.38 12.51 7.89
C THR A 98 -5.57 11.00 8.00
N VAL A 99 -4.66 10.29 8.66
CA VAL A 99 -4.81 8.85 8.92
C VAL A 99 -6.07 8.62 9.77
N PRO A 100 -7.02 7.80 9.32
CA PRO A 100 -8.24 7.55 10.06
C PRO A 100 -7.96 6.70 11.31
N ALA A 101 -8.68 6.97 12.40
CA ALA A 101 -8.59 6.15 13.61
C ALA A 101 -9.08 4.70 13.39
N THR A 102 -9.90 4.49 12.37
CA THR A 102 -10.40 3.16 11.99
C THR A 102 -10.58 3.09 10.48
N GLN A 103 -10.01 2.03 9.89
CA GLN A 103 -10.13 1.70 8.48
C GLN A 103 -10.67 0.28 8.33
N LYS A 104 -11.61 0.07 7.40
CA LYS A 104 -11.99 -1.28 6.99
C LYS A 104 -10.91 -1.85 6.08
N LEU A 105 -10.43 -3.01 6.42
CA LEU A 105 -9.53 -3.81 5.61
C LEU A 105 -10.33 -4.97 5.01
N TYR A 106 -10.43 -4.98 3.70
CA TYR A 106 -11.06 -6.08 2.96
C TYR A 106 -9.98 -7.07 2.53
N VAL A 107 -10.20 -8.34 2.82
CA VAL A 107 -9.21 -9.40 2.57
C VAL A 107 -9.84 -10.50 1.75
N ARG A 108 -9.14 -10.99 0.74
CA ARG A 108 -9.46 -12.20 0.00
C ARG A 108 -8.20 -12.98 -0.34
N VAL A 109 -8.36 -14.24 -0.67
CA VAL A 109 -7.26 -15.13 -1.07
C VAL A 109 -7.45 -15.53 -2.52
N ARG A 110 -6.36 -15.45 -3.28
CA ARG A 110 -6.21 -16.04 -4.61
C ARG A 110 -5.63 -17.44 -4.44
N ALA A 111 -6.24 -18.43 -5.03
CA ALA A 111 -5.67 -19.78 -5.18
C ALA A 111 -5.38 -20.03 -6.66
N ALA A 112 -4.19 -20.51 -6.95
CA ALA A 112 -3.75 -20.85 -8.30
C ALA A 112 -3.34 -22.32 -8.38
N PHE A 113 -3.80 -23.01 -9.42
CA PHE A 113 -3.45 -24.40 -9.72
C PHE A 113 -3.45 -24.62 -11.24
N ALA A 114 -2.36 -25.15 -11.79
CA ALA A 114 -2.23 -25.52 -13.22
C ALA A 114 -2.63 -24.42 -14.22
N GLY A 115 -2.41 -23.14 -13.86
CA GLY A 115 -2.78 -21.99 -14.70
C GLY A 115 -4.16 -21.41 -14.40
N ASP A 116 -5.04 -22.15 -13.72
CA ASP A 116 -6.34 -21.65 -13.29
C ASP A 116 -6.23 -20.88 -11.97
N THR A 117 -7.11 -19.89 -11.82
CA THR A 117 -7.14 -19.02 -10.65
C THR A 117 -8.57 -18.90 -10.12
N ILE A 118 -8.74 -19.09 -8.82
CA ILE A 118 -10.00 -18.82 -8.13
C ILE A 118 -9.77 -17.91 -6.94
N PHE A 119 -10.82 -17.19 -6.54
CA PHE A 119 -10.79 -16.28 -5.39
C PHE A 119 -11.74 -16.75 -4.30
N SER A 120 -11.34 -16.54 -3.06
CA SER A 120 -12.22 -16.75 -1.91
C SER A 120 -13.32 -15.69 -1.83
N ASN A 121 -14.28 -15.89 -0.91
CA ASN A 121 -15.08 -14.80 -0.37
C ASN A 121 -14.18 -13.68 0.18
N THR A 122 -14.71 -12.46 0.21
CA THR A 122 -14.06 -11.34 0.91
C THR A 122 -14.51 -11.31 2.36
N ILE A 123 -13.59 -11.11 3.28
CA ILE A 123 -13.87 -10.80 4.68
C ILE A 123 -13.49 -9.36 4.98
N THR A 124 -14.07 -8.80 6.04
CA THR A 124 -13.77 -7.44 6.51
C THR A 124 -13.19 -7.51 7.92
N VAL A 125 -12.13 -6.76 8.16
CA VAL A 125 -11.51 -6.58 9.47
C VAL A 125 -11.37 -5.08 9.73
N ASN A 126 -11.53 -4.64 10.97
CA ASN A 126 -11.30 -3.25 11.34
C ASN A 126 -9.85 -3.08 11.83
N VAL A 127 -9.15 -2.12 11.26
CA VAL A 127 -7.77 -1.81 11.66
C VAL A 127 -7.62 -0.33 12.00
N ALA A 128 -6.72 -0.01 12.92
CA ALA A 128 -6.22 1.33 13.13
C ALA A 128 -4.89 1.45 12.37
N PRO A 129 -4.88 2.08 11.19
CA PRO A 129 -3.65 2.30 10.45
C PRO A 129 -2.82 3.42 11.09
N TYR A 130 -1.57 3.52 10.68
CA TYR A 130 -0.68 4.62 10.99
C TYR A 130 -0.01 5.11 9.70
N TYR A 131 0.46 6.34 9.72
CA TYR A 131 1.17 6.91 8.58
C TYR A 131 2.49 6.16 8.34
N VAL A 132 2.72 5.79 7.09
CA VAL A 132 3.96 5.18 6.62
C VAL A 132 4.55 6.08 5.54
N GLU A 133 5.74 6.62 5.78
CA GLU A 133 6.45 7.34 4.74
C GLU A 133 6.95 6.34 3.69
N LEU A 134 6.38 6.41 2.48
CA LEU A 134 6.79 5.53 1.39
C LEU A 134 8.15 5.99 0.85
N LYS A 135 9.09 5.06 0.73
CA LYS A 135 10.47 5.37 0.29
C LYS A 135 10.55 5.94 -1.12
N ASP A 136 9.57 5.61 -1.96
CA ASP A 136 9.49 6.01 -3.37
C ASP A 136 8.50 7.16 -3.58
N ALA A 137 7.97 7.75 -2.50
CA ALA A 137 7.18 8.96 -2.61
C ALA A 137 8.10 10.07 -3.14
N ALA A 138 7.80 10.55 -4.35
CA ALA A 138 8.49 11.74 -4.85
C ALA A 138 8.28 12.87 -3.83
N PRO A 139 9.31 13.66 -3.50
CA PRO A 139 9.15 14.80 -2.64
C PRO A 139 8.07 15.70 -3.27
N ALA A 140 7.21 16.28 -2.42
CA ALA A 140 6.11 17.12 -2.88
C ALA A 140 6.61 18.32 -3.70
N GLU A 141 7.86 18.72 -3.46
CA GLU A 141 8.48 19.86 -4.10
C GLU A 141 9.99 19.65 -4.27
N TRP A 142 10.51 20.03 -5.44
CA TRP A 142 11.93 20.08 -5.72
C TRP A 142 12.35 21.53 -5.89
N TYR A 143 13.55 21.88 -5.40
CA TYR A 143 14.11 23.19 -5.55
C TYR A 143 15.54 23.11 -6.05
N LEU A 144 15.88 23.98 -7.00
CA LEU A 144 17.25 24.23 -7.39
C LEU A 144 17.83 25.33 -6.49
N ILE A 145 18.97 25.06 -5.85
CA ILE A 145 19.72 26.00 -5.04
C ILE A 145 21.13 26.13 -5.60
N GLY A 146 21.68 27.33 -5.58
CA GLY A 146 23.05 27.51 -6.03
C GLY A 146 23.44 28.99 -6.12
N SER A 147 24.73 29.22 -6.29
CA SER A 147 25.29 30.58 -6.42
C SER A 147 24.80 31.34 -7.65
N CYS A 148 24.21 30.66 -8.62
CA CYS A 148 23.63 31.26 -9.83
C CYS A 148 22.13 31.59 -9.72
N ILE A 149 21.50 31.35 -8.56
CA ILE A 149 20.06 31.50 -8.36
C ILE A 149 19.80 32.57 -7.31
N GLY A 150 18.90 33.51 -7.66
CA GLY A 150 18.50 34.58 -6.78
C GLY A 150 19.67 35.42 -6.27
N ASN A 151 19.81 35.50 -4.96
CA ASN A 151 20.88 36.26 -4.32
C ASN A 151 22.22 35.50 -4.21
N GLY A 152 22.33 34.31 -4.79
CA GLY A 152 23.56 33.50 -4.81
C GLY A 152 23.92 32.83 -3.49
N THR A 153 23.04 32.79 -2.51
CA THR A 153 23.29 32.15 -1.22
C THR A 153 22.87 30.69 -1.21
N TRP A 154 23.72 29.83 -0.65
CA TRP A 154 23.38 28.43 -0.36
C TRP A 154 22.60 28.36 0.95
N ASN A 155 21.30 28.49 0.86
CA ASN A 155 20.43 28.52 2.03
C ASN A 155 19.14 27.74 1.73
N ASN A 156 18.83 26.80 2.59
CA ASN A 156 17.64 25.93 2.48
C ASN A 156 16.57 26.24 3.54
N ASN A 157 16.49 27.45 4.05
CA ASN A 157 15.54 27.85 5.09
C ASN A 157 14.08 27.87 4.63
N GLY A 158 13.64 26.82 3.90
CA GLY A 158 12.24 26.60 3.56
C GLY A 158 11.62 27.65 2.60
N ALA A 159 10.30 27.75 2.64
CA ALA A 159 9.52 28.58 1.73
C ALA A 159 9.87 30.07 1.70
N ALA A 160 10.50 30.59 2.76
CA ALA A 160 10.92 32.00 2.84
C ALA A 160 12.02 32.36 1.81
N ASN A 161 12.73 31.37 1.28
CA ASN A 161 13.82 31.56 0.31
C ASN A 161 13.41 31.30 -1.14
N VAL A 162 12.16 30.90 -1.39
CA VAL A 162 11.65 30.68 -2.76
C VAL A 162 11.66 32.04 -3.51
N GLY A 163 12.29 32.03 -4.67
CA GLY A 163 12.46 33.23 -5.49
C GLY A 163 13.66 34.11 -5.11
N SER A 164 14.24 33.97 -3.93
CA SER A 164 15.43 34.73 -3.49
C SER A 164 16.73 33.92 -3.57
N SER A 165 16.71 32.65 -3.17
CA SER A 165 17.85 31.73 -3.21
C SER A 165 17.48 30.30 -3.62
N MET A 166 16.22 30.06 -3.86
CA MET A 166 15.69 28.77 -4.30
C MET A 166 14.74 28.98 -5.50
N MET A 167 14.90 28.16 -6.53
CA MET A 167 14.00 28.12 -7.69
C MET A 167 13.18 26.85 -7.60
N PRO A 168 11.84 26.91 -7.56
CA PRO A 168 11.02 25.71 -7.60
C PRO A 168 11.14 25.03 -8.96
N LEU A 169 11.21 23.69 -8.95
CA LEU A 169 11.18 22.86 -10.14
C LEU A 169 9.79 22.24 -10.26
N TYR A 170 9.21 22.34 -11.44
CA TYR A 170 7.92 21.77 -11.74
C TYR A 170 8.08 20.65 -12.76
N MET A 171 7.34 19.56 -12.57
CA MET A 171 7.28 18.50 -13.55
C MET A 171 6.48 18.99 -14.78
N ILE A 172 7.04 18.83 -15.98
CA ILE A 172 6.34 19.07 -17.24
C ILE A 172 6.13 17.72 -17.91
N ASP A 173 4.88 17.39 -18.22
CA ASP A 173 4.48 16.19 -18.97
C ASP A 173 5.09 14.88 -18.44
N GLY A 174 5.23 14.74 -17.13
CA GLY A 174 5.75 13.51 -16.50
C GLY A 174 7.25 13.26 -16.69
N GLN A 175 8.01 14.25 -17.16
CA GLN A 175 9.47 14.19 -17.23
C GLN A 175 10.11 14.71 -15.95
N GLU A 176 11.17 14.03 -15.50
CA GLU A 176 12.02 14.52 -14.41
C GLU A 176 13.03 15.55 -14.95
N TYR A 177 13.37 16.52 -14.11
CA TYR A 177 14.42 17.50 -14.37
C TYR A 177 15.73 17.03 -13.81
#